data_b0f3da5639e0f607ff35986c49af01e5
#
_entry.id   b0f3da5639e0f607ff35986c49af01e5
#
_cell.length_a   1.000
_cell.length_b   1.000
_cell.length_c   1.000
_cell.angle_alpha   90.00
_cell.angle_beta   90.00
_cell.angle_gamma   90.00
#
_symmetry.space_group_name_H-M   'P 1'
#
loop_
_entity.id
_entity.type
_entity.pdbx_description
1 polymer ?
#
loop_
_entity_poly.entity_id
_entity_poly.type
_entity_poly.pdbx_seq_one_letter_code
_entity_poly.pdbx_strand_id
1 'polypeptide(L)'
;MSRLATRFEKLQSQQRKALVSYIMAGDPQPQVTVPLLHKMVAAGVDVIELGLPFSDPMADGPVIALAAERALAAGTNTLDALNMVKEFREQDQETPVVLMGYLNPVEVIGYEKFVSYAKQCGVDGLLLVDLPPEESKEFGAILKQHDMDQIFLLAPTSTDQRIQHVANQASGFIYYVSLKGVTGAATLDTSEAAARIEKIKGMTNVPVGVGFGISDATSAKAMGSVADAVIVGSAFVKSFATLAADEAVEQTVNKVKELRAALDELV
;
A
#
# COMPACT_ATOMS: atom_id res chain seq x y z
N MET A 1 -15.28 -13.74 0.88
CA MET A 1 -14.96 -12.34 1.24
C MET A 1 -13.46 -12.25 1.43
N SER A 2 -12.78 -11.30 0.80
CA SER A 2 -11.32 -11.15 0.92
C SER A 2 -10.93 -10.67 2.33
N ARG A 3 -9.65 -10.91 2.74
CA ARG A 3 -9.15 -10.37 4.01
C ARG A 3 -9.24 -8.84 4.04
N LEU A 4 -9.04 -8.15 2.91
CA LEU A 4 -9.21 -6.71 2.80
C LEU A 4 -10.64 -6.27 3.16
N ALA A 5 -11.64 -6.88 2.53
CA ALA A 5 -13.04 -6.56 2.81
C ALA A 5 -13.39 -6.79 4.28
N THR A 6 -13.01 -7.96 4.84
CA THR A 6 -13.22 -8.28 6.26
C THR A 6 -12.53 -7.27 7.19
N ARG A 7 -11.30 -6.85 6.86
CA ARG A 7 -10.56 -5.86 7.65
C ARG A 7 -11.24 -4.50 7.65
N PHE A 8 -11.62 -4.00 6.46
CA PHE A 8 -12.29 -2.70 6.34
C PHE A 8 -13.67 -2.69 7.00
N GLU A 9 -14.48 -3.75 6.86
CA GLU A 9 -15.75 -3.88 7.56
C GLU A 9 -15.59 -3.85 9.08
N LYS A 10 -14.59 -4.57 9.61
CA LYS A 10 -14.28 -4.56 11.05
C LYS A 10 -13.89 -3.16 11.52
N LEU A 11 -13.01 -2.47 10.80
CA LEU A 11 -12.59 -1.11 11.15
C LEU A 11 -13.75 -0.12 11.08
N GLN A 12 -14.60 -0.21 10.05
CA GLN A 12 -15.79 0.61 9.90
C GLN A 12 -16.76 0.41 11.06
N SER A 13 -17.00 -0.84 11.47
CA SER A 13 -17.87 -1.15 12.64
C SER A 13 -17.34 -0.56 13.95
N GLN A 14 -16.04 -0.35 14.05
CA GLN A 14 -15.35 0.25 15.18
C GLN A 14 -15.14 1.78 15.00
N GLN A 15 -15.60 2.36 13.90
CA GLN A 15 -15.35 3.74 13.52
C GLN A 15 -13.85 4.11 13.40
N ARG A 16 -12.99 3.10 13.26
CA ARG A 16 -11.53 3.25 13.16
C ARG A 16 -11.08 3.42 11.72
N LYS A 17 -10.00 4.19 11.55
CA LYS A 17 -9.32 4.39 10.25
C LYS A 17 -8.24 3.34 10.06
N ALA A 18 -8.14 2.78 8.85
CA ALA A 18 -7.07 1.84 8.54
C ALA A 18 -5.71 2.55 8.48
N LEU A 19 -4.69 1.94 9.04
CA LEU A 19 -3.29 2.29 8.79
C LEU A 19 -2.70 1.28 7.82
N VAL A 20 -2.44 1.73 6.59
CA VAL A 20 -1.80 0.94 5.53
C VAL A 20 -0.31 1.29 5.51
N SER A 21 0.54 0.30 5.64
CA SER A 21 1.99 0.50 5.66
C SER A 21 2.63 -0.01 4.39
N TYR A 22 3.37 0.85 3.69
CA TYR A 22 4.23 0.43 2.60
C TYR A 22 5.66 0.18 3.11
N ILE A 23 6.22 -0.96 2.74
CA ILE A 23 7.66 -1.23 2.79
C ILE A 23 8.12 -1.95 1.53
N MET A 24 9.40 -1.84 1.19
CA MET A 24 9.99 -2.55 0.05
C MET A 24 10.44 -3.95 0.49
N ALA A 25 10.04 -4.99 -0.23
CA ALA A 25 10.50 -6.35 0.02
C ALA A 25 12.02 -6.45 -0.18
N GLY A 26 12.72 -6.96 0.83
CA GLY A 26 14.17 -7.14 0.78
C GLY A 26 15.01 -5.91 1.13
N ASP A 27 14.41 -4.78 1.48
CA ASP A 27 15.12 -3.57 1.91
C ASP A 27 15.31 -3.54 3.44
N PRO A 28 16.50 -3.33 3.98
CA PRO A 28 17.80 -3.25 3.32
C PRO A 28 18.42 -4.63 3.02
N GLN A 29 17.83 -5.69 3.54
CA GLN A 29 18.25 -7.09 3.37
C GLN A 29 17.03 -8.01 3.47
N PRO A 30 16.99 -9.13 2.72
CA PRO A 30 15.83 -10.02 2.66
C PRO A 30 15.32 -10.50 4.01
N GLN A 31 16.24 -10.87 4.92
CA GLN A 31 15.89 -11.42 6.24
C GLN A 31 15.26 -10.40 7.21
N VAL A 32 15.29 -9.12 6.89
CA VAL A 32 14.66 -8.05 7.71
C VAL A 32 13.16 -7.96 7.46
N THR A 33 12.69 -8.29 6.24
CA THR A 33 11.32 -8.02 5.81
C THR A 33 10.28 -8.71 6.69
N VAL A 34 10.30 -10.03 6.81
CA VAL A 34 9.26 -10.78 7.52
C VAL A 34 9.20 -10.43 9.02
N PRO A 35 10.33 -10.38 9.77
CA PRO A 35 10.31 -9.91 11.15
C PRO A 35 9.78 -8.48 11.30
N LEU A 36 10.08 -7.58 10.36
CA LEU A 36 9.57 -6.21 10.37
C LEU A 36 8.05 -6.21 10.18
N LEU A 37 7.50 -6.97 9.22
CA LEU A 37 6.05 -7.07 9.01
C LEU A 37 5.31 -7.46 10.29
N HIS A 38 5.78 -8.50 11.00
CA HIS A 38 5.16 -8.91 12.27
C HIS A 38 5.22 -7.82 13.34
N LYS A 39 6.35 -7.12 13.46
CA LYS A 39 6.50 -6.02 14.42
C LYS A 39 5.58 -4.84 14.08
N MET A 40 5.42 -4.52 12.79
CA MET A 40 4.54 -3.44 12.33
C MET A 40 3.06 -3.78 12.60
N VAL A 41 2.64 -5.01 12.33
CA VAL A 41 1.28 -5.47 12.66
C VAL A 41 1.04 -5.41 14.17
N ALA A 42 1.96 -5.89 14.97
CA ALA A 42 1.87 -5.80 16.44
C ALA A 42 1.83 -4.34 16.95
N ALA A 43 2.41 -3.39 16.19
CA ALA A 43 2.39 -1.96 16.49
C ALA A 43 1.11 -1.25 16.01
N GLY A 44 0.23 -1.93 15.25
CA GLY A 44 -1.09 -1.41 14.86
C GLY A 44 -1.30 -1.14 13.37
N VAL A 45 -0.49 -1.73 12.50
CA VAL A 45 -0.76 -1.74 11.05
C VAL A 45 -1.97 -2.63 10.77
N ASP A 46 -2.90 -2.15 9.97
CA ASP A 46 -4.12 -2.86 9.58
C ASP A 46 -3.99 -3.57 8.23
N VAL A 47 -3.21 -3.01 7.31
CA VAL A 47 -2.95 -3.57 5.96
C VAL A 47 -1.48 -3.37 5.62
N ILE A 48 -0.83 -4.41 5.14
CA ILE A 48 0.53 -4.36 4.59
C ILE A 48 0.44 -4.09 3.09
N GLU A 49 1.19 -3.09 2.62
CA GLU A 49 1.49 -2.87 1.21
C GLU A 49 2.98 -3.20 1.01
N LEU A 50 3.25 -4.31 0.34
CA LEU A 50 4.60 -4.82 0.13
C LEU A 50 5.08 -4.49 -1.28
N GLY A 51 6.09 -3.63 -1.39
CA GLY A 51 6.69 -3.24 -2.66
C GLY A 51 7.48 -4.37 -3.32
N LEU A 52 7.23 -4.59 -4.59
CA LEU A 52 8.04 -5.48 -5.43
C LEU A 52 9.22 -4.69 -6.01
N PRO A 53 10.48 -5.07 -5.72
CA PRO A 53 11.62 -4.34 -6.24
C PRO A 53 11.71 -4.45 -7.76
N PHE A 54 11.91 -3.30 -8.42
CA PHE A 54 12.01 -3.19 -9.87
C PHE A 54 13.09 -2.18 -10.25
N SER A 55 13.82 -2.42 -11.35
CA SER A 55 14.97 -1.62 -11.78
C SER A 55 14.59 -0.25 -12.34
N ASP A 56 13.36 -0.11 -12.85
CA ASP A 56 12.93 1.08 -13.59
C ASP A 56 11.64 1.69 -12.98
N PRO A 57 11.68 2.12 -11.69
CA PRO A 57 10.49 2.51 -10.93
C PRO A 57 10.05 3.95 -11.27
N MET A 58 9.56 4.19 -12.48
CA MET A 58 9.29 5.52 -13.06
C MET A 58 8.23 6.34 -12.31
N ALA A 59 7.35 5.70 -11.53
CA ALA A 59 6.32 6.38 -10.75
C ALA A 59 6.72 6.63 -9.30
N ASP A 60 7.84 6.08 -8.85
CA ASP A 60 8.27 6.17 -7.47
C ASP A 60 9.08 7.44 -7.18
N GLY A 61 8.87 7.98 -5.98
CA GLY A 61 9.74 9.03 -5.45
C GLY A 61 11.12 8.49 -5.06
N PRO A 62 12.12 9.38 -4.89
CA PRO A 62 13.51 8.98 -4.68
C PRO A 62 13.74 8.07 -3.47
N VAL A 63 12.96 8.19 -2.42
CA VAL A 63 13.07 7.34 -1.22
C VAL A 63 12.70 5.90 -1.54
N ILE A 64 11.62 5.69 -2.28
CA ILE A 64 11.13 4.35 -2.65
C ILE A 64 12.01 3.75 -3.75
N ALA A 65 12.42 4.55 -4.76
CA ALA A 65 13.34 4.10 -5.80
C ALA A 65 14.68 3.60 -5.23
N LEU A 66 15.28 4.35 -4.28
CA LEU A 66 16.50 3.94 -3.59
C LEU A 66 16.30 2.68 -2.72
N ALA A 67 15.11 2.46 -2.18
CA ALA A 67 14.79 1.21 -1.47
C ALA A 67 14.73 0.02 -2.44
N ALA A 68 14.14 0.21 -3.62
CA ALA A 68 14.15 -0.82 -4.67
C ALA A 68 15.59 -1.17 -5.11
N GLU A 69 16.45 -0.16 -5.31
CA GLU A 69 17.87 -0.37 -5.63
C GLU A 69 18.59 -1.18 -4.55
N ARG A 70 18.39 -0.87 -3.24
CA ARG A 70 18.99 -1.63 -2.14
C ARG A 70 18.49 -3.07 -2.11
N ALA A 71 17.19 -3.29 -2.29
CA ALA A 71 16.59 -4.61 -2.33
C ALA A 71 17.13 -5.46 -3.50
N LEU A 72 17.24 -4.87 -4.69
CA LEU A 72 17.83 -5.52 -5.87
C LEU A 72 19.31 -5.83 -5.67
N ALA A 73 20.08 -4.90 -5.08
CA ALA A 73 21.48 -5.11 -4.76
C ALA A 73 21.69 -6.22 -3.72
N ALA A 74 20.72 -6.42 -2.81
CA ALA A 74 20.68 -7.53 -1.87
C ALA A 74 20.19 -8.85 -2.50
N GLY A 75 19.91 -8.86 -3.81
CA GLY A 75 19.50 -10.05 -4.57
C GLY A 75 18.01 -10.38 -4.53
N THR A 76 17.17 -9.50 -3.97
CA THR A 76 15.73 -9.74 -3.89
C THR A 76 15.06 -9.54 -5.26
N ASN A 77 14.21 -10.47 -5.64
CA ASN A 77 13.38 -10.42 -6.83
C ASN A 77 11.89 -10.61 -6.50
N THR A 78 11.03 -10.58 -7.51
CA THR A 78 9.57 -10.73 -7.36
C THR A 78 9.17 -12.06 -6.68
N LEU A 79 9.83 -13.17 -7.00
CA LEU A 79 9.51 -14.47 -6.40
C LEU A 79 9.93 -14.53 -4.94
N ASP A 80 11.05 -13.89 -4.58
CA ASP A 80 11.48 -13.77 -3.19
C ASP A 80 10.47 -12.98 -2.37
N ALA A 81 9.93 -11.87 -2.91
CA ALA A 81 8.88 -11.10 -2.25
C ALA A 81 7.61 -11.94 -2.02
N LEU A 82 7.20 -12.77 -2.97
CA LEU A 82 6.09 -13.70 -2.80
C LEU A 82 6.38 -14.74 -1.71
N ASN A 83 7.59 -15.28 -1.65
CA ASN A 83 8.01 -16.22 -0.61
C ASN A 83 8.04 -15.56 0.78
N MET A 84 8.41 -14.27 0.89
CA MET A 84 8.30 -13.50 2.15
C MET A 84 6.85 -13.40 2.63
N VAL A 85 5.89 -13.19 1.72
CA VAL A 85 4.47 -13.24 2.10
C VAL A 85 4.07 -14.62 2.60
N LYS A 86 4.52 -15.68 1.93
CA LYS A 86 4.26 -17.06 2.37
C LYS A 86 4.82 -17.33 3.76
N GLU A 87 6.04 -16.92 4.04
CA GLU A 87 6.66 -17.03 5.37
C GLU A 87 5.90 -16.21 6.43
N PHE A 88 5.53 -14.97 6.11
CA PHE A 88 4.69 -14.13 6.99
C PHE A 88 3.39 -14.85 7.35
N ARG A 89 2.75 -15.54 6.40
CA ARG A 89 1.51 -16.30 6.62
C ARG A 89 1.64 -17.49 7.57
N GLU A 90 2.83 -17.95 7.86
CA GLU A 90 3.01 -19.03 8.86
C GLU A 90 2.57 -18.60 10.26
N GLN A 91 2.62 -17.29 10.57
CA GLN A 91 2.27 -16.74 11.87
C GLN A 91 1.08 -15.75 11.83
N ASP A 92 0.72 -15.18 10.66
CA ASP A 92 -0.38 -14.23 10.51
C ASP A 92 -1.30 -14.61 9.34
N GLN A 93 -2.49 -15.08 9.67
CA GLN A 93 -3.53 -15.47 8.71
C GLN A 93 -4.60 -14.38 8.50
N GLU A 94 -4.55 -13.27 9.25
CA GLU A 94 -5.62 -12.27 9.30
C GLU A 94 -5.26 -10.94 8.63
N THR A 95 -4.01 -10.48 8.75
CA THR A 95 -3.60 -9.18 8.22
C THR A 95 -3.54 -9.20 6.69
N PRO A 96 -4.31 -8.34 5.98
CA PRO A 96 -4.23 -8.28 4.53
C PRO A 96 -2.86 -7.85 4.03
N VAL A 97 -2.40 -8.47 2.93
CA VAL A 97 -1.17 -8.12 2.22
C VAL A 97 -1.52 -7.79 0.77
N VAL A 98 -1.22 -6.56 0.38
CA VAL A 98 -1.31 -6.07 -1.00
C VAL A 98 0.11 -5.96 -1.56
N LEU A 99 0.33 -6.44 -2.77
CA LEU A 99 1.59 -6.18 -3.47
C LEU A 99 1.47 -4.91 -4.29
N MET A 100 2.44 -4.02 -4.17
CA MET A 100 2.59 -2.84 -5.03
C MET A 100 3.80 -3.02 -5.94
N GLY A 101 3.61 -2.80 -7.24
CA GLY A 101 4.72 -2.97 -8.20
C GLY A 101 4.37 -2.47 -9.59
N TYR A 102 5.13 -2.94 -10.55
CA TYR A 102 5.03 -2.61 -11.96
C TYR A 102 4.60 -3.81 -12.78
N LEU A 103 3.99 -3.56 -13.93
CA LEU A 103 3.43 -4.60 -14.78
C LEU A 103 4.50 -5.52 -15.39
N ASN A 104 5.64 -4.97 -15.79
CA ASN A 104 6.68 -5.72 -16.51
C ASN A 104 7.12 -7.02 -15.79
N PRO A 105 7.47 -7.04 -14.49
CA PRO A 105 7.80 -8.30 -13.79
C PRO A 105 6.67 -9.33 -13.80
N VAL A 106 5.42 -8.86 -13.76
CA VAL A 106 4.22 -9.73 -13.80
C VAL A 106 4.04 -10.33 -15.18
N GLU A 107 4.18 -9.53 -16.25
CA GLU A 107 4.10 -10.00 -17.64
C GLU A 107 5.17 -11.03 -17.98
N VAL A 108 6.40 -10.82 -17.54
CA VAL A 108 7.50 -11.77 -17.76
C VAL A 108 7.20 -13.15 -17.15
N ILE A 109 6.54 -13.21 -16.01
CA ILE A 109 6.11 -14.47 -15.36
C ILE A 109 4.86 -15.03 -16.06
N GLY A 110 4.00 -14.16 -16.59
CA GLY A 110 2.67 -14.43 -17.13
C GLY A 110 1.57 -14.29 -16.07
N TYR A 111 0.49 -13.60 -16.42
CA TYR A 111 -0.58 -13.18 -15.49
C TYR A 111 -1.14 -14.35 -14.66
N GLU A 112 -1.59 -15.40 -15.31
CA GLU A 112 -2.22 -16.55 -14.64
C GLU A 112 -1.25 -17.23 -13.67
N LYS A 113 0.00 -17.44 -14.09
CA LYS A 113 1.03 -18.08 -13.27
C LYS A 113 1.41 -17.21 -12.08
N PHE A 114 1.56 -15.90 -12.29
CA PHE A 114 1.88 -14.96 -11.22
C PHE A 114 0.75 -14.90 -10.18
N VAL A 115 -0.51 -14.69 -10.63
CA VAL A 115 -1.66 -14.55 -9.73
C VAL A 115 -1.92 -15.85 -8.96
N SER A 116 -1.86 -17.01 -9.63
CA SER A 116 -2.01 -18.31 -8.97
C SER A 116 -0.95 -18.50 -7.87
N TYR A 117 0.32 -18.18 -8.14
CA TYR A 117 1.37 -18.30 -7.15
C TYR A 117 1.24 -17.27 -6.02
N ALA A 118 0.92 -16.01 -6.33
CA ALA A 118 0.65 -14.97 -5.35
C ALA A 118 -0.48 -15.37 -4.38
N LYS A 119 -1.56 -15.95 -4.92
CA LYS A 119 -2.66 -16.50 -4.10
C LYS A 119 -2.19 -17.62 -3.18
N GLN A 120 -1.40 -18.56 -3.69
CA GLN A 120 -0.84 -19.65 -2.89
C GLN A 120 0.08 -19.14 -1.78
N CYS A 121 0.79 -18.04 -2.00
CA CYS A 121 1.59 -17.36 -0.99
C CYS A 121 0.74 -16.57 0.03
N GLY A 122 -0.56 -16.38 -0.24
CA GLY A 122 -1.47 -15.69 0.66
C GLY A 122 -1.57 -14.18 0.45
N VAL A 123 -1.26 -13.70 -0.75
CA VAL A 123 -1.51 -12.30 -1.19
C VAL A 123 -3.02 -12.07 -1.32
N ASP A 124 -3.47 -10.89 -0.93
CA ASP A 124 -4.88 -10.50 -0.93
C ASP A 124 -5.26 -9.56 -2.07
N GLY A 125 -4.33 -8.78 -2.57
CA GLY A 125 -4.58 -7.84 -3.66
C GLY A 125 -3.31 -7.34 -4.32
N LEU A 126 -3.51 -6.65 -5.44
CA LEU A 126 -2.44 -6.10 -6.27
C LEU A 126 -2.73 -4.65 -6.66
N LEU A 127 -1.70 -3.82 -6.57
CA LEU A 127 -1.63 -2.48 -7.10
C LEU A 127 -0.48 -2.43 -8.11
N LEU A 128 -0.80 -2.41 -9.40
CA LEU A 128 0.18 -2.19 -10.47
C LEU A 128 0.09 -0.74 -10.91
N VAL A 129 1.14 0.03 -10.62
CA VAL A 129 1.13 1.50 -10.75
C VAL A 129 1.06 1.99 -12.20
N ASP A 130 1.49 1.17 -13.13
CA ASP A 130 1.54 1.42 -14.57
C ASP A 130 0.46 0.68 -15.38
N LEU A 131 -0.47 -0.04 -14.69
CA LEU A 131 -1.62 -0.69 -15.34
C LEU A 131 -2.89 0.16 -15.18
N PRO A 132 -3.29 0.91 -16.21
CA PRO A 132 -4.50 1.74 -16.14
C PRO A 132 -5.77 0.87 -16.21
N PRO A 133 -6.90 1.35 -15.64
CA PRO A 133 -8.15 0.58 -15.64
C PRO A 133 -8.67 0.24 -17.04
N GLU A 134 -8.32 1.03 -18.07
CA GLU A 134 -8.68 0.78 -19.46
C GLU A 134 -8.03 -0.50 -20.02
N GLU A 135 -6.84 -0.85 -19.54
CA GLU A 135 -6.04 -2.01 -20.00
C GLU A 135 -6.08 -3.17 -19.01
N SER A 136 -6.66 -2.98 -17.82
CA SER A 136 -6.63 -3.95 -16.73
C SER A 136 -7.67 -5.06 -16.81
N LYS A 137 -8.53 -5.09 -17.84
CA LYS A 137 -9.70 -5.98 -17.91
C LYS A 137 -9.32 -7.46 -17.83
N GLU A 138 -8.33 -7.90 -18.57
CA GLU A 138 -7.87 -9.30 -18.57
C GLU A 138 -7.26 -9.65 -17.21
N PHE A 139 -6.33 -8.85 -16.72
CA PHE A 139 -5.68 -9.07 -15.44
C PHE A 139 -6.67 -9.05 -14.27
N GLY A 140 -7.62 -8.10 -14.27
CA GLY A 140 -8.67 -8.02 -13.25
C GLY A 140 -9.61 -9.24 -13.26
N ALA A 141 -9.89 -9.82 -14.44
CA ALA A 141 -10.68 -11.04 -14.53
C ALA A 141 -9.94 -12.23 -13.89
N ILE A 142 -8.62 -12.34 -14.09
CA ILE A 142 -7.78 -13.37 -13.47
C ILE A 142 -7.73 -13.18 -11.95
N LEU A 143 -7.49 -11.95 -11.46
CA LEU A 143 -7.50 -11.64 -10.03
C LEU A 143 -8.82 -12.07 -9.38
N LYS A 144 -9.95 -11.74 -10.01
CA LYS A 144 -11.28 -12.07 -9.52
C LYS A 144 -11.51 -13.60 -9.45
N GLN A 145 -11.00 -14.37 -10.41
CA GLN A 145 -11.09 -15.84 -10.39
C GLN A 145 -10.34 -16.46 -9.22
N HIS A 146 -9.30 -15.75 -8.74
CA HIS A 146 -8.48 -16.17 -7.61
C HIS A 146 -8.89 -15.50 -6.28
N ASP A 147 -10.05 -14.81 -6.20
CA ASP A 147 -10.47 -14.04 -5.02
C ASP A 147 -9.38 -13.08 -4.51
N MET A 148 -8.79 -12.32 -5.42
CA MET A 148 -7.81 -11.28 -5.13
C MET A 148 -8.33 -9.92 -5.56
N ASP A 149 -8.03 -8.90 -4.77
CA ASP A 149 -8.47 -7.54 -5.00
C ASP A 149 -7.55 -6.78 -5.98
N GLN A 150 -8.14 -5.89 -6.78
CA GLN A 150 -7.41 -4.98 -7.65
C GLN A 150 -7.55 -3.55 -7.14
N ILE A 151 -6.42 -2.98 -6.70
CA ILE A 151 -6.33 -1.62 -6.19
C ILE A 151 -5.89 -0.68 -7.33
N PHE A 152 -6.52 0.48 -7.45
CA PHE A 152 -6.16 1.49 -8.43
C PHE A 152 -5.80 2.81 -7.77
N LEU A 153 -4.92 3.55 -8.47
CA LEU A 153 -4.50 4.89 -8.11
C LEU A 153 -5.44 5.94 -8.73
N LEU A 154 -5.83 6.92 -7.93
CA LEU A 154 -6.42 8.17 -8.37
C LEU A 154 -5.56 9.34 -7.90
N ALA A 155 -5.48 10.39 -8.71
CA ALA A 155 -4.71 11.59 -8.45
C ALA A 155 -5.62 12.84 -8.52
N PRO A 156 -5.20 14.01 -8.03
CA PRO A 156 -5.93 15.25 -8.16
C PRO A 156 -6.32 15.61 -9.60
N THR A 157 -5.51 15.18 -10.56
CA THR A 157 -5.72 15.36 -12.00
C THR A 157 -6.68 14.34 -12.63
N SER A 158 -7.12 13.33 -11.90
CA SER A 158 -8.06 12.32 -12.40
C SER A 158 -9.39 12.94 -12.75
N THR A 159 -9.86 12.72 -13.99
CA THR A 159 -11.17 13.19 -14.46
C THR A 159 -12.31 12.38 -13.82
N ASP A 160 -13.53 12.91 -13.88
CA ASP A 160 -14.72 12.20 -13.37
C ASP A 160 -14.93 10.87 -14.09
N GLN A 161 -14.68 10.82 -15.39
CA GLN A 161 -14.72 9.59 -16.17
C GLN A 161 -13.71 8.55 -15.66
N ARG A 162 -12.49 8.99 -15.32
CA ARG A 162 -11.46 8.12 -14.73
C ARG A 162 -11.88 7.62 -13.37
N ILE A 163 -12.44 8.48 -12.51
CA ILE A 163 -12.96 8.09 -11.19
C ILE A 163 -14.05 7.03 -11.36
N GLN A 164 -14.98 7.21 -12.29
CA GLN A 164 -16.06 6.26 -12.55
C GLN A 164 -15.53 4.91 -13.08
N HIS A 165 -14.53 4.92 -13.97
CA HIS A 165 -13.87 3.68 -14.45
C HIS A 165 -13.22 2.92 -13.29
N VAL A 166 -12.47 3.61 -12.43
CA VAL A 166 -11.85 3.01 -11.24
C VAL A 166 -12.92 2.50 -10.29
N ALA A 167 -13.97 3.29 -10.00
CA ALA A 167 -15.06 2.89 -9.11
C ALA A 167 -15.77 1.60 -9.54
N ASN A 168 -15.84 1.34 -10.85
CA ASN A 168 -16.48 0.14 -11.41
C ASN A 168 -15.59 -1.11 -11.39
N GLN A 169 -14.28 -0.95 -11.26
CA GLN A 169 -13.32 -2.05 -11.40
C GLN A 169 -12.54 -2.33 -10.12
N ALA A 170 -12.33 -1.30 -9.28
CA ALA A 170 -11.59 -1.43 -8.04
C ALA A 170 -12.28 -2.36 -7.05
N SER A 171 -11.48 -3.10 -6.30
CA SER A 171 -11.89 -3.83 -5.11
C SER A 171 -10.84 -3.65 -4.01
N GLY A 172 -11.17 -4.08 -2.79
CA GLY A 172 -10.31 -3.85 -1.62
C GLY A 172 -10.35 -2.40 -1.17
N PHE A 173 -9.60 -1.52 -1.81
CA PHE A 173 -9.66 -0.06 -1.59
C PHE A 173 -9.19 0.71 -2.83
N ILE A 174 -9.53 2.00 -2.91
CA ILE A 174 -9.01 2.93 -3.90
C ILE A 174 -7.92 3.76 -3.24
N TYR A 175 -6.76 3.87 -3.88
CA TYR A 175 -5.64 4.66 -3.40
C TYR A 175 -5.67 6.06 -4.02
N TYR A 176 -6.01 7.08 -3.24
CA TYR A 176 -5.91 8.48 -3.66
C TYR A 176 -4.52 9.03 -3.30
N VAL A 177 -3.77 9.43 -4.33
CA VAL A 177 -2.43 10.04 -4.18
C VAL A 177 -2.57 11.55 -4.16
N SER A 178 -2.34 12.20 -3.04
CA SER A 178 -2.42 13.66 -2.96
C SER A 178 -1.09 14.30 -3.39
N LEU A 179 -1.00 14.83 -4.61
CA LEU A 179 0.25 15.21 -5.31
C LEU A 179 0.89 16.55 -4.89
N LYS A 180 0.60 17.15 -3.76
CA LYS A 180 1.22 18.46 -3.42
C LYS A 180 2.54 18.39 -2.63
N GLY A 181 3.30 17.30 -2.73
CA GLY A 181 4.57 17.12 -2.02
C GLY A 181 5.85 17.13 -2.86
N VAL A 182 5.81 17.27 -4.18
CA VAL A 182 7.02 17.12 -5.03
C VAL A 182 7.88 18.37 -5.12
N THR A 183 7.41 19.52 -4.66
CA THR A 183 8.11 20.82 -4.78
C THR A 183 8.18 21.62 -3.47
N GLY A 184 8.47 20.98 -2.33
CA GLY A 184 8.85 21.71 -1.11
C GLY A 184 7.76 22.57 -0.44
N ALA A 185 6.50 22.46 -0.82
CA ALA A 185 5.38 23.15 -0.16
C ALA A 185 4.99 22.37 1.11
N ALA A 186 5.32 22.94 2.26
CA ALA A 186 5.20 22.34 3.60
C ALA A 186 3.76 22.24 4.15
N THR A 187 2.72 22.44 3.35
CA THR A 187 1.34 22.35 3.82
C THR A 187 0.49 21.45 2.91
N LEU A 188 0.11 20.29 3.46
CA LEU A 188 -0.96 19.46 2.91
C LEU A 188 -2.24 20.34 2.85
N ASP A 189 -2.74 20.60 1.63
CA ASP A 189 -4.06 21.24 1.48
C ASP A 189 -5.13 20.16 1.72
N THR A 190 -5.48 20.01 3.00
CA THR A 190 -6.46 19.03 3.46
C THR A 190 -7.85 19.31 2.89
N SER A 191 -8.18 20.54 2.53
CA SER A 191 -9.50 20.91 2.02
C SER A 191 -9.72 20.42 0.59
N GLU A 192 -8.71 20.54 -0.28
CA GLU A 192 -8.78 20.00 -1.65
C GLU A 192 -8.81 18.46 -1.65
N ALA A 193 -7.97 17.84 -0.82
CA ALA A 193 -7.97 16.39 -0.66
C ALA A 193 -9.32 15.88 -0.13
N ALA A 194 -9.90 16.55 0.87
CA ALA A 194 -11.20 16.22 1.43
C ALA A 194 -12.31 16.27 0.36
N ALA A 195 -12.39 17.37 -0.40
CA ALA A 195 -13.39 17.51 -1.46
C ALA A 195 -13.25 16.42 -2.55
N ARG A 196 -12.03 16.03 -2.89
CA ARG A 196 -11.79 14.95 -3.86
C ARG A 196 -12.17 13.60 -3.30
N ILE A 197 -11.79 13.28 -2.07
CA ILE A 197 -12.14 12.02 -1.41
C ILE A 197 -13.66 11.90 -1.28
N GLU A 198 -14.35 12.96 -0.86
CA GLU A 198 -15.81 13.00 -0.78
C GLU A 198 -16.45 12.71 -2.15
N LYS A 199 -15.93 13.34 -3.22
CA LYS A 199 -16.40 13.07 -4.57
C LYS A 199 -16.21 11.61 -4.99
N ILE A 200 -15.04 11.00 -4.71
CA ILE A 200 -14.77 9.59 -5.00
C ILE A 200 -15.75 8.70 -4.22
N LYS A 201 -15.93 8.96 -2.93
CA LYS A 201 -16.88 8.23 -2.06
C LYS A 201 -18.32 8.34 -2.53
N GLY A 202 -18.69 9.44 -3.18
CA GLY A 202 -20.02 9.60 -3.81
C GLY A 202 -20.23 8.73 -5.05
N MET A 203 -19.17 8.13 -5.61
CA MET A 203 -19.23 7.30 -6.82
C MET A 203 -18.98 5.81 -6.55
N THR A 204 -18.58 5.42 -5.34
CA THR A 204 -18.27 4.04 -4.99
C THR A 204 -18.50 3.74 -3.52
N ASN A 205 -18.74 2.45 -3.23
CA ASN A 205 -18.74 1.92 -1.86
C ASN A 205 -17.39 1.31 -1.47
N VAL A 206 -16.41 1.30 -2.37
CA VAL A 206 -15.06 0.80 -2.09
C VAL A 206 -14.38 1.79 -1.15
N PRO A 207 -13.72 1.35 -0.05
CA PRO A 207 -13.00 2.23 0.85
C PRO A 207 -11.96 3.08 0.12
N VAL A 208 -11.78 4.33 0.57
CA VAL A 208 -10.80 5.25 -0.03
C VAL A 208 -9.66 5.49 0.95
N GLY A 209 -8.47 5.08 0.57
CA GLY A 209 -7.23 5.37 1.27
C GLY A 209 -6.52 6.56 0.68
N VAL A 210 -5.90 7.38 1.52
CA VAL A 210 -5.09 8.52 1.09
C VAL A 210 -3.63 8.30 1.46
N GLY A 211 -2.77 8.52 0.50
CA GLY A 211 -1.32 8.47 0.68
C GLY A 211 -0.63 9.68 0.09
N PHE A 212 0.64 9.79 0.37
CA PHE A 212 1.58 10.83 -0.01
C PHE A 212 1.74 11.98 0.99
N GLY A 213 3.00 12.21 1.39
CA GLY A 213 3.38 13.29 2.29
C GLY A 213 3.00 13.08 3.77
N ILE A 214 2.43 11.94 4.13
CA ILE A 214 2.08 11.61 5.52
C ILE A 214 3.32 11.09 6.23
N SER A 215 3.78 11.81 7.24
CA SER A 215 5.04 11.51 7.93
C SER A 215 4.98 11.64 9.46
N ASP A 216 3.91 12.20 10.00
CA ASP A 216 3.74 12.50 11.42
C ASP A 216 2.28 12.41 11.87
N ALA A 217 2.06 12.49 13.19
CA ALA A 217 0.74 12.42 13.82
C ALA A 217 -0.25 13.46 13.27
N THR A 218 0.23 14.68 12.99
CA THR A 218 -0.61 15.80 12.51
C THR A 218 -1.15 15.52 11.11
N SER A 219 -0.26 15.13 10.19
CA SER A 219 -0.64 14.79 8.82
C SER A 219 -1.51 13.52 8.76
N ALA A 220 -1.23 12.51 9.61
CA ALA A 220 -2.04 11.31 9.72
C ALA A 220 -3.47 11.62 10.19
N LYS A 221 -3.64 12.43 11.24
CA LYS A 221 -4.96 12.89 11.72
C LYS A 221 -5.71 13.67 10.64
N ALA A 222 -5.05 14.63 10.02
CA ALA A 222 -5.66 15.47 9.00
C ALA A 222 -6.22 14.63 7.83
N MET A 223 -5.46 13.66 7.33
CA MET A 223 -5.90 12.78 6.25
C MET A 223 -6.88 11.70 6.73
N GLY A 224 -6.67 11.14 7.92
CA GLY A 224 -7.57 10.16 8.52
C GLY A 224 -8.97 10.72 8.81
N SER A 225 -9.12 12.02 9.06
CA SER A 225 -10.44 12.63 9.27
C SER A 225 -11.35 12.56 8.05
N VAL A 226 -10.80 12.50 6.84
CA VAL A 226 -11.55 12.54 5.57
C VAL A 226 -11.56 11.20 4.81
N ALA A 227 -10.54 10.35 5.01
CA ALA A 227 -10.40 9.08 4.32
C ALA A 227 -10.81 7.88 5.21
N ASP A 228 -10.91 6.69 4.61
CA ASP A 228 -11.14 5.43 5.32
C ASP A 228 -9.83 4.77 5.73
N ALA A 229 -8.74 5.09 5.03
CA ALA A 229 -7.41 4.61 5.31
C ALA A 229 -6.36 5.71 5.11
N VAL A 230 -5.28 5.62 5.88
CA VAL A 230 -4.06 6.42 5.72
C VAL A 230 -2.93 5.50 5.29
N ILE A 231 -2.29 5.84 4.16
CA ILE A 231 -1.23 5.03 3.56
C ILE A 231 0.10 5.74 3.74
N VAL A 232 1.06 5.05 4.36
CA VAL A 232 2.36 5.62 4.73
C VAL A 232 3.48 4.74 4.18
N GLY A 233 4.36 5.33 3.39
CA GLY A 233 5.48 4.62 2.77
C GLY A 233 6.82 5.25 3.12
N SER A 234 7.16 6.38 2.51
CA SER A 234 8.49 6.99 2.62
C SER A 234 8.94 7.25 4.06
N ALA A 235 8.00 7.55 4.97
CA ALA A 235 8.32 7.75 6.39
C ALA A 235 8.83 6.47 7.08
N PHE A 236 8.41 5.30 6.62
CA PHE A 236 8.88 4.01 7.14
C PHE A 236 10.19 3.55 6.50
N VAL A 237 10.33 3.78 5.19
CA VAL A 237 11.46 3.28 4.39
C VAL A 237 12.72 4.15 4.55
N LYS A 238 12.55 5.45 4.83
CA LYS A 238 13.66 6.43 4.85
C LYS A 238 14.78 6.05 5.81
N SER A 239 14.48 5.49 6.96
CA SER A 239 15.46 5.13 8.00
C SER A 239 16.45 4.06 7.53
N PHE A 240 16.03 3.15 6.67
CA PHE A 240 16.88 2.08 6.12
C PHE A 240 18.00 2.59 5.21
N ALA A 241 17.92 3.83 4.75
CA ALA A 241 19.00 4.45 3.96
C ALA A 241 20.22 4.87 4.78
N THR A 242 20.06 5.09 6.11
CA THR A 242 21.09 5.76 6.92
C THR A 242 21.41 5.05 8.23
N LEU A 243 20.54 4.20 8.73
CA LEU A 243 20.69 3.50 10.00
C LEU A 243 21.06 2.02 9.81
N ALA A 244 21.63 1.43 10.84
CA ALA A 244 21.77 -0.03 10.90
C ALA A 244 20.37 -0.68 10.88
N ALA A 245 20.27 -1.90 10.34
CA ALA A 245 18.97 -2.56 10.12
C ALA A 245 18.11 -2.65 11.38
N ASP A 246 18.68 -3.05 12.52
CA ASP A 246 17.94 -3.18 13.79
C ASP A 246 17.45 -1.83 14.30
N GLU A 247 18.24 -0.77 14.18
CA GLU A 247 17.89 0.59 14.58
C GLU A 247 16.78 1.15 13.66
N ALA A 248 16.89 0.92 12.35
CA ALA A 248 15.86 1.31 11.38
C ALA A 248 14.54 0.59 11.63
N VAL A 249 14.57 -0.70 11.95
CA VAL A 249 13.38 -1.48 12.35
C VAL A 249 12.73 -0.88 13.59
N GLU A 250 13.49 -0.58 14.64
CA GLU A 250 12.96 0.03 15.86
C GLU A 250 12.34 1.40 15.60
N GLN A 251 13.02 2.26 14.83
CA GLN A 251 12.50 3.56 14.44
C GLN A 251 11.19 3.44 13.64
N THR A 252 11.12 2.49 12.70
CA THR A 252 9.91 2.24 11.91
C THR A 252 8.75 1.79 12.79
N VAL A 253 8.97 0.85 13.71
CA VAL A 253 7.95 0.38 14.65
C VAL A 253 7.45 1.51 15.56
N ASN A 254 8.35 2.36 16.06
CA ASN A 254 7.97 3.51 16.87
C ASN A 254 7.15 4.53 16.07
N LYS A 255 7.48 4.73 14.79
CA LYS A 255 6.70 5.58 13.89
C LYS A 255 5.30 4.98 13.63
N VAL A 256 5.17 3.67 13.46
CA VAL A 256 3.85 3.01 13.35
C VAL A 256 3.00 3.28 14.58
N LYS A 257 3.56 3.11 15.79
CA LYS A 257 2.84 3.39 17.04
C LYS A 257 2.37 4.84 17.15
N GLU A 258 3.23 5.80 16.78
CA GLU A 258 2.90 7.23 16.75
C GLU A 258 1.70 7.50 15.85
N LEU A 259 1.75 6.99 14.61
CA LEU A 259 0.69 7.21 13.62
C LEU A 259 -0.60 6.48 14.00
N ARG A 260 -0.51 5.26 14.54
CA ARG A 260 -1.67 4.51 15.01
C ARG A 260 -2.37 5.25 16.16
N ALA A 261 -1.62 5.71 17.16
CA ALA A 261 -2.18 6.48 18.27
C ALA A 261 -2.90 7.75 17.77
N ALA A 262 -2.30 8.45 16.81
CA ALA A 262 -2.92 9.64 16.21
C ALA A 262 -4.23 9.35 15.48
N LEU A 263 -4.32 8.21 14.78
CA LEU A 263 -5.55 7.79 14.08
C LEU A 263 -6.63 7.29 15.06
N ASP A 264 -6.23 6.69 16.18
CA ASP A 264 -7.16 6.22 17.21
C ASP A 264 -7.83 7.37 17.99
N GLU A 265 -7.25 8.58 17.96
CA GLU A 265 -7.89 9.78 18.50
C GLU A 265 -9.04 10.34 17.61
N LEU A 266 -9.28 9.77 16.43
CA LEU A 266 -10.38 10.14 15.53
C LEU A 266 -11.66 9.31 15.79
N VAL A 267 -11.65 8.40 16.75
CA VAL A 267 -12.76 7.52 17.13
C VAL A 267 -13.66 8.18 18.17
#